data_d73e0424b453c838b32b6d2cf142d1f1
#
_entry.id   d73e0424b453c838b32b6d2cf142d1f1
#
_cell.length_a   1.000
_cell.length_b   1.000
_cell.length_c   1.000
_cell.angle_alpha   90.00
_cell.angle_beta   90.00
_cell.angle_gamma   90.00
#
_symmetry.space_group_name_H-M   'P 1'
#
loop_
_entity.id
_entity.type
_entity.pdbx_description
1 polymer ?
#
loop_
_entity_poly.entity_id
_entity_poly.type
_entity_poly.pdbx_seq_one_letter_code
_entity_poly.pdbx_strand_id
1 'polypeptide(L)'
;MVGTLDMDFTKYSALAVEDDAGGMAIIGVMMRYLGMQAYLNTTGDGVVELARAMKPRPDVIFLDINLPKTNGYEILKKIRTDEKLKGVLVVAVTAQDADTEIPKCMAAGFDGFIGKPISRSRFPRQIRRILSGEPVWETY
;
A
#
# COMPACT_ATOMS: atom_id res chain seq x y z
N MET A 1 8.06 -26.77 6.24
CA MET A 1 6.97 -26.21 6.45
C MET A 1 6.88 -24.98 5.72
N VAL A 2 5.85 -24.79 5.30
CA VAL A 2 5.56 -23.61 4.75
C VAL A 2 5.40 -22.57 5.73
N GLY A 3 6.07 -21.59 5.60
CA GLY A 3 5.93 -20.48 6.47
C GLY A 3 4.87 -19.56 5.98
N THR A 4 4.84 -18.43 6.61
CA THR A 4 3.97 -17.38 6.19
C THR A 4 4.35 -16.82 4.84
N LEU A 5 5.51 -17.18 4.32
CA LEU A 5 6.02 -16.71 3.02
C LEU A 5 5.99 -17.81 1.97
N ASP A 6 4.94 -18.64 1.98
CA ASP A 6 4.75 -19.66 0.96
C ASP A 6 4.16 -19.10 -0.33
N MET A 7 3.75 -17.83 -0.33
CA MET A 7 3.22 -17.14 -1.48
C MET A 7 4.35 -16.74 -2.43
N ASP A 8 4.13 -16.91 -3.72
CA ASP A 8 5.08 -16.47 -4.74
C ASP A 8 4.84 -14.99 -5.05
N PHE A 9 5.58 -14.12 -4.39
CA PHE A 9 5.42 -12.68 -4.54
C PHE A 9 5.84 -12.17 -5.91
N THR A 10 6.60 -12.95 -6.68
CA THR A 10 6.99 -12.53 -8.03
C THR A 10 5.81 -12.41 -8.98
N LYS A 11 4.67 -12.98 -8.62
CA LYS A 11 3.45 -12.90 -9.41
C LYS A 11 2.59 -11.67 -9.09
N TYR A 12 3.04 -10.85 -8.16
CA TYR A 12 2.27 -9.69 -7.71
C TYR A 12 3.03 -8.40 -7.97
N SER A 13 2.28 -7.32 -8.14
CA SER A 13 2.84 -6.00 -8.34
C SER A 13 2.24 -5.01 -7.35
N ALA A 14 3.02 -3.99 -7.03
CA ALA A 14 2.62 -2.98 -6.07
C ALA A 14 2.98 -1.58 -6.55
N LEU A 15 2.19 -0.62 -6.13
CA LEU A 15 2.50 0.80 -6.28
C LEU A 15 2.57 1.39 -4.88
N ALA A 16 3.66 2.05 -4.56
CA ALA A 16 3.81 2.74 -3.28
C ALA A 16 3.79 4.24 -3.50
N VAL A 17 2.94 4.92 -2.76
CA VAL A 17 2.78 6.38 -2.83
C VAL A 17 3.22 6.95 -1.50
N GLU A 18 4.38 7.59 -1.48
CA GLU A 18 5.05 8.03 -0.26
C GLU A 18 5.99 9.17 -0.58
N ASP A 19 5.87 10.30 0.09
CA ASP A 19 6.76 11.44 -0.15
C ASP A 19 8.00 11.45 0.74
N ASP A 20 8.01 10.69 1.81
CA ASP A 20 9.17 10.60 2.69
C ASP A 20 10.23 9.66 2.10
N ALA A 21 11.43 10.18 1.86
CA ALA A 21 12.51 9.42 1.23
C ALA A 21 12.88 8.17 2.04
N GLY A 22 12.91 8.27 3.38
CA GLY A 22 13.23 7.14 4.24
C GLY A 22 12.19 6.05 4.16
N GLY A 23 10.91 6.43 4.22
CA GLY A 23 9.80 5.48 4.10
C GLY A 23 9.76 4.81 2.74
N MET A 24 10.00 5.59 1.67
CA MET A 24 10.04 5.08 0.31
C MET A 24 11.15 4.07 0.13
N ALA A 25 12.33 4.36 0.71
CA ALA A 25 13.48 3.46 0.62
C ALA A 25 13.18 2.11 1.29
N ILE A 26 12.53 2.14 2.46
CA ILE A 26 12.19 0.92 3.19
C ILE A 26 11.19 0.08 2.40
N ILE A 27 10.14 0.70 1.89
CA ILE A 27 9.13 -0.01 1.09
C ILE A 27 9.79 -0.60 -0.15
N GLY A 28 10.61 0.18 -0.85
CA GLY A 28 11.30 -0.28 -2.05
C GLY A 28 12.20 -1.48 -1.80
N VAL A 29 12.97 -1.44 -0.71
CA VAL A 29 13.84 -2.55 -0.33
C VAL A 29 13.02 -3.80 -0.02
N MET A 30 11.93 -3.66 0.73
CA MET A 30 11.09 -4.80 1.10
C MET A 30 10.42 -5.44 -0.11
N MET A 31 9.93 -4.60 -1.04
CA MET A 31 9.33 -5.13 -2.27
C MET A 31 10.35 -5.90 -3.10
N ARG A 32 11.54 -5.35 -3.22
CA ARG A 32 12.62 -6.00 -3.97
C ARG A 32 13.02 -7.32 -3.31
N TYR A 33 13.11 -7.32 -1.98
CA TYR A 33 13.44 -8.52 -1.24
C TYR A 33 12.42 -9.65 -1.49
N LEU A 34 11.15 -9.30 -1.57
CA LEU A 34 10.09 -10.27 -1.82
C LEU A 34 9.99 -10.67 -3.30
N GLY A 35 10.66 -9.94 -4.19
CA GLY A 35 10.59 -10.20 -5.62
C GLY A 35 9.37 -9.61 -6.31
N MET A 36 8.64 -8.74 -5.64
CA MET A 36 7.47 -8.08 -6.25
C MET A 36 7.91 -7.03 -7.25
N GLN A 37 7.13 -6.88 -8.31
CA GLN A 37 7.30 -5.73 -9.20
C GLN A 37 6.74 -4.52 -8.47
N ALA A 38 7.56 -3.49 -8.33
CA ALA A 38 7.17 -2.32 -7.55
C ALA A 38 7.42 -1.03 -8.32
N TYR A 39 6.46 -0.14 -8.28
CA TYR A 39 6.56 1.21 -8.81
C TYR A 39 6.40 2.17 -7.65
N LEU A 40 7.07 3.29 -7.72
CA LEU A 40 7.11 4.27 -6.64
C LEU A 40 6.62 5.62 -7.15
N ASN A 41 5.77 6.27 -6.37
CA ASN A 41 5.30 7.62 -6.66
C ASN A 41 5.59 8.47 -5.42
N THR A 42 6.41 9.50 -5.57
CA THR A 42 6.92 10.27 -4.44
C THR A 42 6.13 11.55 -4.15
N THR A 43 5.11 11.86 -4.95
CA THR A 43 4.41 13.14 -4.84
C THR A 43 2.94 13.03 -4.52
N GLY A 44 2.31 11.92 -4.88
CA GLY A 44 0.86 11.79 -4.85
C GLY A 44 0.19 12.25 -6.12
N ASP A 45 0.96 12.83 -7.06
CA ASP A 45 0.41 13.31 -8.34
C ASP A 45 0.35 12.15 -9.34
N GLY A 46 -0.70 12.10 -10.12
CA GLY A 46 -0.80 11.15 -11.22
C GLY A 46 -0.88 9.68 -10.81
N VAL A 47 -1.36 9.40 -9.60
CA VAL A 47 -1.41 8.02 -9.08
C VAL A 47 -2.31 7.14 -9.92
N VAL A 48 -3.50 7.61 -10.28
CA VAL A 48 -4.45 6.83 -11.08
C VAL A 48 -3.86 6.56 -12.47
N GLU A 49 -3.29 7.58 -13.09
CA GLU A 49 -2.66 7.46 -14.41
C GLU A 49 -1.52 6.45 -14.39
N LEU A 50 -0.66 6.53 -13.36
CA LEU A 50 0.45 5.61 -13.22
C LEU A 50 -0.05 4.18 -13.02
N ALA A 51 -1.01 3.98 -12.12
CA ALA A 51 -1.54 2.64 -11.83
C ALA A 51 -2.17 2.02 -13.07
N ARG A 52 -2.87 2.80 -13.87
CA ARG A 52 -3.42 2.31 -15.13
C ARG A 52 -2.35 1.92 -16.13
N ALA A 53 -1.25 2.68 -16.16
CA ALA A 53 -0.15 2.45 -17.09
C ALA A 53 0.74 1.28 -16.72
N MET A 54 0.72 0.87 -15.46
CA MET A 54 1.52 -0.27 -15.00
C MET A 54 1.11 -1.55 -15.72
N LYS A 55 2.12 -2.35 -16.07
CA LYS A 55 1.92 -3.65 -16.74
C LYS A 55 2.75 -4.71 -16.03
N PRO A 56 2.11 -5.55 -15.23
CA PRO A 56 0.68 -5.58 -14.94
C PRO A 56 0.24 -4.43 -14.03
N ARG A 57 -1.06 -4.18 -13.99
CA ARG A 57 -1.61 -3.21 -13.04
C ARG A 57 -1.35 -3.67 -11.62
N PRO A 58 -1.31 -2.76 -10.66
CA PRO A 58 -0.97 -3.16 -9.29
C PRO A 58 -2.05 -4.05 -8.66
N ASP A 59 -1.60 -5.01 -7.89
CA ASP A 59 -2.48 -5.81 -7.05
C ASP A 59 -2.76 -5.08 -5.75
N VAL A 60 -1.81 -4.26 -5.30
CA VAL A 60 -1.94 -3.50 -4.07
C VAL A 60 -1.29 -2.12 -4.25
N ILE A 61 -1.91 -1.11 -3.66
CA ILE A 61 -1.36 0.24 -3.59
C ILE A 61 -1.13 0.58 -2.11
N PHE A 62 0.11 0.87 -1.75
CA PHE A 62 0.45 1.36 -0.43
C PHE A 62 0.42 2.88 -0.50
N LEU A 63 -0.37 3.52 0.33
CA LEU A 63 -0.71 4.92 0.17
C LEU A 63 -0.57 5.66 1.49
N ASP A 64 0.36 6.62 1.52
CA ASP A 64 0.46 7.50 2.67
C ASP A 64 -0.75 8.45 2.69
N ILE A 65 -1.26 8.70 3.87
CA ILE A 65 -2.38 9.61 4.04
C ILE A 65 -1.92 11.07 3.94
N ASN A 66 -0.76 11.37 4.50
CA ASN A 66 -0.24 12.74 4.50
C ASN A 66 0.73 12.96 3.35
N LEU A 67 0.28 13.66 2.33
CA LEU A 67 1.09 14.00 1.18
C LEU A 67 1.12 15.53 1.01
N PRO A 68 2.15 16.07 0.33
CA PRO A 68 2.35 17.53 0.30
C PRO A 68 1.20 18.34 -0.28
N LYS A 69 0.58 17.86 -1.35
CA LYS A 69 -0.44 18.61 -2.09
C LYS A 69 -1.83 18.00 -2.02
N THR A 70 -1.94 16.83 -1.44
CA THR A 70 -3.20 16.10 -1.37
C THR A 70 -3.12 15.16 -0.18
N ASN A 71 -4.14 14.38 0.04
CA ASN A 71 -4.08 13.36 1.08
C ASN A 71 -4.54 12.02 0.53
N GLY A 72 -4.24 10.96 1.27
CA GLY A 72 -4.54 9.61 0.83
C GLY A 72 -6.02 9.34 0.66
N TYR A 73 -6.88 10.01 1.39
CA TYR A 73 -8.33 9.82 1.26
C TYR A 73 -8.83 10.28 -0.10
N GLU A 74 -8.32 11.41 -0.58
CA GLU A 74 -8.69 11.93 -1.89
C GLU A 74 -8.20 11.01 -3.01
N ILE A 75 -6.99 10.49 -2.87
CA ILE A 75 -6.43 9.55 -3.85
C ILE A 75 -7.23 8.25 -3.85
N LEU A 76 -7.58 7.74 -2.68
CA LEU A 76 -8.40 6.54 -2.56
C LEU A 76 -9.73 6.72 -3.30
N LYS A 77 -10.36 7.87 -3.12
CA LYS A 77 -11.63 8.16 -3.78
C LYS A 77 -11.49 8.10 -5.29
N LYS A 78 -10.43 8.68 -5.83
CA LYS A 78 -10.16 8.63 -7.27
C LYS A 78 -9.93 7.20 -7.75
N ILE A 79 -9.21 6.39 -6.96
CA ILE A 79 -8.98 4.99 -7.31
C ILE A 79 -10.31 4.22 -7.34
N ARG A 80 -11.16 4.41 -6.33
CA ARG A 80 -12.42 3.67 -6.22
C ARG A 80 -13.44 4.04 -7.28
N THR A 81 -13.33 5.23 -7.85
CA THR A 81 -14.24 5.66 -8.93
C THR A 81 -13.68 5.36 -10.32
N ASP A 82 -12.45 4.85 -10.43
CA ASP A 82 -11.87 4.46 -11.70
C ASP A 82 -12.29 3.04 -12.06
N GLU A 83 -12.84 2.88 -13.26
CA GLU A 83 -13.38 1.58 -13.70
C GLU A 83 -12.34 0.46 -13.72
N LYS A 84 -11.08 0.80 -13.99
CA LYS A 84 -10.02 -0.21 -14.08
C LYS A 84 -9.34 -0.50 -12.76
N LEU A 85 -9.48 0.38 -11.78
CA LEU A 85 -8.73 0.29 -10.53
C LEU A 85 -9.61 0.09 -9.30
N LYS A 86 -10.91 0.21 -9.42
CA LYS A 86 -11.81 0.24 -8.26
C LYS A 86 -11.69 -0.98 -7.35
N GLY A 87 -11.27 -2.12 -7.88
CA GLY A 87 -11.13 -3.35 -7.11
C GLY A 87 -9.72 -3.60 -6.57
N VAL A 88 -8.78 -2.68 -6.81
CA VAL A 88 -7.40 -2.87 -6.32
C VAL A 88 -7.37 -2.74 -4.79
N LEU A 89 -6.48 -3.51 -4.16
CA LEU A 89 -6.30 -3.39 -2.71
C LEU A 89 -5.55 -2.10 -2.42
N VAL A 90 -6.04 -1.31 -1.46
CA VAL A 90 -5.37 -0.07 -1.06
C VAL A 90 -5.16 -0.09 0.44
N VAL A 91 -3.90 0.05 0.85
CA VAL A 91 -3.49 -0.01 2.25
C VAL A 91 -2.89 1.33 2.65
N ALA A 92 -3.41 1.91 3.72
CA ALA A 92 -2.85 3.14 4.26
C ALA A 92 -1.55 2.81 5.00
N VAL A 93 -0.49 3.56 4.71
CA VAL A 93 0.80 3.41 5.40
C VAL A 93 1.18 4.78 5.91
N THR A 94 1.05 5.01 7.21
CA THR A 94 1.16 6.37 7.73
C THR A 94 1.65 6.37 9.17
N ALA A 95 2.24 7.51 9.58
CA ALA A 95 2.66 7.75 10.96
C ALA A 95 1.55 8.38 11.82
N GLN A 96 0.36 8.57 11.25
CA GLN A 96 -0.76 9.13 12.00
C GLN A 96 -1.18 8.21 13.14
N ASP A 97 -1.82 8.80 14.14
CA ASP A 97 -2.30 8.05 15.30
C ASP A 97 -3.30 6.96 14.87
N ALA A 98 -2.97 5.72 15.16
CA ALA A 98 -3.77 4.57 14.73
C ALA A 98 -5.16 4.57 15.36
N ASP A 99 -5.27 4.96 16.62
CA ASP A 99 -6.56 4.94 17.31
C ASP A 99 -7.58 5.85 16.62
N THR A 100 -7.10 6.96 16.07
CA THR A 100 -7.94 7.91 15.35
C THR A 100 -8.09 7.54 13.89
N GLU A 101 -6.99 7.11 13.25
CA GLU A 101 -6.97 6.93 11.79
C GLU A 101 -7.54 5.60 11.33
N ILE A 102 -7.38 4.53 12.09
CA ILE A 102 -7.91 3.23 11.65
C ILE A 102 -9.42 3.28 11.40
N PRO A 103 -10.25 3.82 12.34
CA PRO A 103 -11.67 3.92 12.06
C PRO A 103 -12.01 4.75 10.83
N LYS A 104 -11.26 5.83 10.59
CA LYS A 104 -11.45 6.67 9.39
C LYS A 104 -11.09 5.92 8.13
N CYS A 105 -10.00 5.17 8.16
CA CYS A 105 -9.57 4.38 7.01
C CYS A 105 -10.57 3.28 6.67
N MET A 106 -11.10 2.62 7.69
CA MET A 106 -12.14 1.61 7.48
C MET A 106 -13.38 2.23 6.84
N ALA A 107 -13.82 3.37 7.36
CA ALA A 107 -15.00 4.06 6.84
C ALA A 107 -14.79 4.55 5.42
N ALA A 108 -13.57 4.95 5.08
CA ALA A 108 -13.26 5.48 3.75
C ALA A 108 -13.13 4.40 2.68
N GLY A 109 -12.93 3.14 3.08
CA GLY A 109 -12.83 2.05 2.12
C GLY A 109 -11.41 1.57 1.84
N PHE A 110 -10.46 1.88 2.72
CA PHE A 110 -9.14 1.24 2.68
C PHE A 110 -9.28 -0.24 3.03
N ASP A 111 -8.40 -1.06 2.47
CA ASP A 111 -8.39 -2.49 2.75
C ASP A 111 -7.46 -2.86 3.90
N GLY A 112 -6.70 -1.90 4.40
CA GLY A 112 -5.82 -2.13 5.54
C GLY A 112 -5.09 -0.88 5.96
N PHE A 113 -4.39 -0.98 7.09
CA PHE A 113 -3.61 0.09 7.68
C PHE A 113 -2.34 -0.51 8.28
N ILE A 114 -1.21 0.07 7.93
CA ILE A 114 0.08 -0.31 8.51
C ILE A 114 0.70 0.96 9.07
N GLY A 115 0.92 0.99 10.39
CA GLY A 115 1.54 2.15 11.04
C GLY A 115 3.03 2.22 10.77
N LYS A 116 3.54 3.41 10.58
CA LYS A 116 4.97 3.64 10.47
C LYS A 116 5.61 3.75 11.86
N PRO A 117 6.86 3.37 12.01
CA PRO A 117 7.77 2.87 10.98
C PRO A 117 7.43 1.44 10.56
N ILE A 118 7.72 1.12 9.31
CA ILE A 118 7.46 -0.22 8.79
C ILE A 118 8.42 -1.21 9.44
N SER A 119 7.88 -2.30 9.97
CA SER A 119 8.67 -3.36 10.59
C SER A 119 9.15 -4.33 9.51
N ARG A 120 10.46 -4.48 9.37
CA ARG A 120 11.04 -5.40 8.40
C ARG A 120 10.63 -6.85 8.66
N SER A 121 10.50 -7.22 9.92
CA SER A 121 10.13 -8.59 10.26
C SER A 121 8.66 -8.88 10.05
N ARG A 122 7.79 -7.88 10.18
CA ARG A 122 6.35 -8.06 10.09
C ARG A 122 5.78 -7.79 8.71
N PHE A 123 6.42 -6.92 7.94
CA PHE A 123 5.89 -6.46 6.66
C PHE A 123 5.63 -7.59 5.67
N PRO A 124 6.52 -8.59 5.51
CA PRO A 124 6.23 -9.70 4.60
C PRO A 124 4.95 -10.45 4.95
N ARG A 125 4.69 -10.67 6.23
CA ARG A 125 3.45 -11.32 6.66
C ARG A 125 2.23 -10.44 6.43
N GLN A 126 2.40 -9.15 6.66
CA GLN A 126 1.32 -8.20 6.44
C GLN A 126 0.92 -8.18 4.96
N ILE A 127 1.90 -8.12 4.06
CA ILE A 127 1.64 -8.15 2.62
C ILE A 127 0.96 -9.46 2.23
N ARG A 128 1.46 -10.59 2.74
CA ARG A 128 0.87 -11.88 2.41
C ARG A 128 -0.61 -11.94 2.80
N ARG A 129 -0.92 -11.46 3.99
CA ARG A 129 -2.31 -11.44 4.47
C ARG A 129 -3.18 -10.54 3.60
N ILE A 130 -2.67 -9.37 3.26
CA ILE A 130 -3.40 -8.43 2.41
C ILE A 130 -3.69 -9.04 1.04
N LEU A 131 -2.66 -9.60 0.40
CA LEU A 131 -2.82 -10.22 -0.92
C LEU A 131 -3.72 -11.46 -0.89
N SER A 132 -3.86 -12.08 0.28
CA SER A 132 -4.77 -13.22 0.45
C SER A 132 -6.21 -12.78 0.73
N GLY A 133 -6.46 -11.48 0.80
CA GLY A 133 -7.79 -10.95 1.07
C GLY A 133 -8.10 -10.73 2.54
N GLU A 134 -7.14 -10.93 3.44
CA GLU A 134 -7.33 -10.64 4.86
C GLU A 134 -6.99 -9.19 5.16
N PRO A 135 -7.85 -8.45 5.83
CA PRO A 135 -7.50 -7.07 6.19
C PRO A 135 -6.43 -7.05 7.29
N VAL A 136 -5.58 -6.05 7.23
CA VAL A 136 -4.56 -5.81 8.25
C VAL A 136 -4.74 -4.40 8.76
N TRP A 137 -4.97 -4.27 10.07
CA TRP A 137 -5.18 -2.99 10.73
C TRP A 137 -4.23 -2.93 11.92
N GLU A 138 -2.97 -2.62 11.63
CA GLU A 138 -1.92 -2.78 12.65
C GLU A 138 -1.06 -1.53 12.79
N THR A 139 -0.71 -1.26 14.03
CA THR A 139 0.32 -0.29 14.33
C THR A 139 1.68 -0.99 14.26
N TYR A 140 2.74 -0.22 14.46
CA TYR A 140 4.09 -0.74 14.48
C TYR A 140 4.27 -1.72 15.64
#